data_5e27a612e9f91ded5a893cf1cd09dbb4
#
_entry.id   5e27a612e9f91ded5a893cf1cd09dbb4
#
_cell.length_a   1.000
_cell.length_b   1.000
_cell.length_c   1.000
_cell.angle_alpha   90.00
_cell.angle_beta   90.00
_cell.angle_gamma   90.00
#
_symmetry.space_group_name_H-M   'P 1'
#
loop_
_entity.id
_entity.type
_entity.pdbx_description
1 polymer ?
#
loop_
_entity_poly.entity_id
_entity_poly.type
_entity_poly.pdbx_seq_one_letter_code
_entity_poly.pdbx_strand_id
1 'polypeptide(L)'
;MPIEGVQQPEILAIDDELRLRKFDNEFTFALEWYQDTELVKLVDGVDVPYSEEKLERMYHYLDRIGELYFIEKKLNDVWTPVGDVCMWKTDLPITISRPFW
;
A
#
# COMPACT_ATOMS: atom_id res chain seq x y z
N MET A 1 13.15 -9.34 9.30
CA MET A 1 11.71 -9.63 9.21
C MET A 1 10.92 -8.60 10.01
N PRO A 2 9.92 -7.96 9.40
CA PRO A 2 9.14 -6.93 10.08
C PRO A 2 8.38 -7.44 11.30
N ILE A 3 7.86 -8.66 11.23
CA ILE A 3 7.19 -9.30 12.37
C ILE A 3 7.98 -10.54 12.73
N GLU A 4 8.49 -10.57 13.95
CA GLU A 4 9.32 -11.67 14.43
C GLU A 4 8.55 -12.99 14.44
N GLY A 5 9.17 -14.03 13.90
CA GLY A 5 8.59 -15.37 13.84
C GLY A 5 7.54 -15.58 12.75
N VAL A 6 7.27 -14.55 11.92
CA VAL A 6 6.30 -14.62 10.83
C VAL A 6 7.01 -14.39 9.50
N GLN A 7 6.80 -15.29 8.56
CA GLN A 7 7.30 -15.12 7.20
C GLN A 7 6.20 -14.49 6.35
N GLN A 8 6.52 -13.36 5.73
CA GLN A 8 5.56 -12.65 4.88
C GLN A 8 5.38 -13.40 3.55
N PRO A 9 4.14 -13.79 3.20
CA PRO A 9 3.89 -14.43 1.91
C PRO A 9 3.96 -13.41 0.77
N GLU A 10 4.29 -13.88 -0.44
CA GLU A 10 4.31 -13.04 -1.64
C GLU A 10 2.90 -12.59 -2.04
N ILE A 11 1.96 -13.51 -1.99
CA ILE A 11 0.55 -13.27 -2.33
C ILE A 11 -0.31 -13.80 -1.19
N LEU A 12 -1.22 -12.95 -0.73
CA LEU A 12 -2.22 -13.33 0.26
C LEU A 12 -3.60 -13.13 -0.37
N ALA A 13 -4.21 -14.22 -0.80
CA ALA A 13 -5.53 -14.18 -1.44
C ALA A 13 -6.60 -13.86 -0.40
N ILE A 14 -7.44 -12.87 -0.69
CA ILE A 14 -8.60 -12.52 0.13
C ILE A 14 -9.85 -13.20 -0.44
N ASP A 15 -10.09 -13.02 -1.75
CA ASP A 15 -11.16 -13.71 -2.48
C ASP A 15 -10.79 -13.77 -3.97
N ASP A 16 -11.76 -14.10 -4.84
CA ASP A 16 -11.52 -14.26 -6.26
C ASP A 16 -11.13 -12.97 -6.98
N GLU A 17 -11.42 -11.82 -6.39
CA GLU A 17 -11.19 -10.52 -7.01
C GLU A 17 -10.31 -9.59 -6.20
N LEU A 18 -9.85 -10.02 -5.01
CA LEU A 18 -9.07 -9.20 -4.11
C LEU A 18 -7.91 -9.99 -3.52
N ARG A 19 -6.72 -9.42 -3.57
CA ARG A 19 -5.55 -10.03 -2.96
C ARG A 19 -4.57 -8.97 -2.45
N LEU A 20 -3.66 -9.39 -1.60
CA LEU A 20 -2.53 -8.58 -1.16
C LEU A 20 -1.27 -9.13 -1.82
N ARG A 21 -0.46 -8.23 -2.37
CA ARG A 21 0.82 -8.59 -2.97
C ARG A 21 1.95 -7.92 -2.20
N LYS A 22 2.93 -8.71 -1.79
CA LYS A 22 4.08 -8.21 -1.03
C LYS A 22 4.77 -7.07 -1.76
N PHE A 23 5.16 -6.04 -1.01
CA PHE A 23 5.94 -4.92 -1.53
C PHE A 23 7.26 -5.42 -2.13
N ASP A 24 7.56 -5.00 -3.35
CA ASP A 24 8.72 -5.47 -4.11
C ASP A 24 9.60 -4.32 -4.65
N ASN A 25 9.48 -3.14 -4.06
CA ASN A 25 10.18 -1.90 -4.47
C ASN A 25 9.67 -1.31 -5.80
N GLU A 26 8.63 -1.87 -6.39
CA GLU A 26 7.96 -1.31 -7.56
C GLU A 26 6.73 -0.54 -7.10
N PHE A 27 6.80 0.79 -7.09
CA PHE A 27 5.74 1.62 -6.52
C PHE A 27 5.40 2.85 -7.36
N THR A 28 5.95 2.98 -8.57
CA THR A 28 5.70 4.17 -9.40
C THR A 28 4.22 4.41 -9.70
N PHE A 29 3.43 3.32 -9.81
CA PHE A 29 1.99 3.43 -9.99
C PHE A 29 1.30 4.09 -8.79
N ALA A 30 1.87 3.98 -7.60
CA ALA A 30 1.28 4.54 -6.38
C ALA A 30 1.53 6.03 -6.24
N LEU A 31 2.49 6.59 -6.96
CA LEU A 31 2.79 8.02 -6.90
C LEU A 31 1.55 8.84 -7.27
N GLU A 32 0.80 8.40 -8.26
CA GLU A 32 -0.45 9.05 -8.68
C GLU A 32 -1.44 9.15 -7.52
N TRP A 33 -1.54 8.12 -6.68
CA TRP A 33 -2.44 8.14 -5.52
C TRP A 33 -2.06 9.26 -4.55
N TYR A 34 -0.78 9.40 -4.29
CA TYR A 34 -0.24 10.35 -3.32
C TYR A 34 -0.05 11.74 -3.90
N GLN A 35 -0.40 11.92 -5.18
CA GLN A 35 -0.54 13.24 -5.80
C GLN A 35 -1.97 13.79 -5.63
N ASP A 36 -2.92 12.96 -5.24
CA ASP A 36 -4.29 13.37 -4.95
C ASP A 36 -4.33 14.07 -3.58
N THR A 37 -4.58 15.36 -3.57
CA THR A 37 -4.53 16.17 -2.35
C THR A 37 -5.59 15.77 -1.32
N GLU A 38 -6.75 15.28 -1.75
CA GLU A 38 -7.77 14.80 -0.81
C GLU A 38 -7.33 13.51 -0.13
N LEU A 39 -6.73 12.59 -0.90
CA LEU A 39 -6.20 11.35 -0.35
C LEU A 39 -5.09 11.65 0.65
N VAL A 40 -4.14 12.50 0.29
CA VAL A 40 -3.02 12.87 1.17
C VAL A 40 -3.52 13.53 2.44
N LYS A 41 -4.55 14.36 2.36
CA LYS A 41 -5.14 15.00 3.53
C LYS A 41 -5.72 13.97 4.50
N LEU A 42 -6.36 12.92 3.98
CA LEU A 42 -6.90 11.84 4.82
C LEU A 42 -5.80 11.00 5.46
N VAL A 43 -4.71 10.76 4.74
CA VAL A 43 -3.61 9.93 5.21
C VAL A 43 -2.69 10.68 6.18
N ASP A 44 -2.35 11.91 5.85
CA ASP A 44 -1.25 12.65 6.49
C ASP A 44 -1.72 13.93 7.20
N GLY A 45 -2.97 14.31 7.03
CA GLY A 45 -3.54 15.50 7.67
C GLY A 45 -3.19 16.81 6.99
N VAL A 46 -2.39 16.80 5.93
CA VAL A 46 -2.01 17.97 5.13
C VAL A 46 -2.25 17.67 3.65
N ASP A 47 -2.53 18.71 2.86
CA ASP A 47 -2.87 18.57 1.46
C ASP A 47 -1.69 18.83 0.52
N VAL A 48 -0.50 18.40 0.92
CA VAL A 48 0.72 18.52 0.12
C VAL A 48 1.00 17.19 -0.57
N PRO A 49 1.00 17.14 -1.91
CA PRO A 49 1.29 15.90 -2.64
C PRO A 49 2.67 15.34 -2.28
N TYR A 50 2.77 14.02 -2.27
CA TYR A 50 4.05 13.37 -2.02
C TYR A 50 4.95 13.47 -3.25
N SER A 51 6.23 13.75 -3.04
CA SER A 51 7.24 13.54 -4.06
C SER A 51 7.55 12.04 -4.16
N GLU A 52 8.17 11.63 -5.25
CA GLU A 52 8.61 10.24 -5.40
C GLU A 52 9.57 9.85 -4.28
N GLU A 53 10.47 10.74 -3.92
CA GLU A 53 11.43 10.52 -2.82
C GLU A 53 10.73 10.33 -1.48
N LYS A 54 9.73 11.14 -1.18
CA LYS A 54 8.96 11.01 0.06
C LYS A 54 8.19 9.69 0.09
N LEU A 55 7.59 9.31 -1.04
CA LEU A 55 6.85 8.06 -1.16
C LEU A 55 7.77 6.86 -0.95
N GLU A 56 8.95 6.88 -1.55
CA GLU A 56 9.95 5.83 -1.39
C GLU A 56 10.34 5.67 0.09
N ARG A 57 10.61 6.78 0.77
CA ARG A 57 10.97 6.75 2.19
C ARG A 57 9.84 6.17 3.04
N MET A 58 8.61 6.53 2.75
CA MET A 58 7.45 6.02 3.46
C MET A 58 7.33 4.50 3.29
N TYR A 59 7.41 4.01 2.07
CA TYR A 59 7.28 2.57 1.81
C TYR A 59 8.43 1.77 2.41
N HIS A 60 9.66 2.27 2.32
CA HIS A 60 10.79 1.59 2.94
C HIS A 60 10.67 1.54 4.45
N TYR A 61 10.15 2.61 5.06
CA TYR A 61 9.88 2.63 6.49
C TYR A 61 8.81 1.58 6.88
N LEU A 62 7.70 1.55 6.16
CA LEU A 62 6.62 0.61 6.43
C LEU A 62 7.04 -0.84 6.22
N ASP A 63 7.85 -1.09 5.18
CA ASP A 63 8.36 -2.42 4.90
C ASP A 63 9.32 -2.91 5.98
N ARG A 64 9.98 -1.98 6.66
CA ARG A 64 10.90 -2.29 7.75
C ARG A 64 10.19 -2.59 9.06
N ILE A 65 9.10 -1.88 9.37
CA ILE A 65 8.41 -2.01 10.65
C ILE A 65 7.27 -3.02 10.66
N GLY A 66 6.74 -3.39 9.49
CA GLY A 66 5.61 -4.29 9.38
C GLY A 66 5.66 -5.09 8.09
N GLU A 67 4.54 -5.78 7.79
CA GLU A 67 4.37 -6.50 6.54
C GLU A 67 3.63 -5.59 5.57
N LEU A 68 4.35 -5.03 4.61
CA LEU A 68 3.79 -4.10 3.63
C LEU A 68 3.30 -4.86 2.39
N TYR A 69 2.05 -4.59 2.02
CA TYR A 69 1.42 -5.16 0.84
C TYR A 69 0.80 -4.07 -0.01
N PHE A 70 0.74 -4.32 -1.32
CA PHE A 70 -0.19 -3.61 -2.18
C PHE A 70 -1.50 -4.37 -2.22
N ILE A 71 -2.60 -3.64 -2.16
CA ILE A 71 -3.95 -4.20 -2.32
C ILE A 71 -4.23 -4.22 -3.81
N GLU A 72 -4.51 -5.41 -4.35
CA GLU A 72 -4.81 -5.57 -5.77
C GLU A 72 -6.24 -6.06 -5.96
N LYS A 73 -6.95 -5.41 -6.86
CA LYS A 73 -8.30 -5.81 -7.28
C LYS A 73 -8.27 -6.31 -8.71
N LYS A 74 -9.02 -7.37 -8.98
CA LYS A 74 -9.12 -7.92 -10.33
C LYS A 74 -10.11 -7.08 -11.16
N LEU A 75 -9.59 -6.40 -12.16
CA LEU A 75 -10.36 -5.57 -13.08
C LEU A 75 -10.16 -6.11 -14.49
N ASN A 76 -11.26 -6.52 -15.15
CA ASN A 76 -11.19 -7.11 -16.50
C ASN A 76 -10.15 -8.23 -16.59
N ASP A 77 -10.15 -9.14 -15.61
CA ASP A 77 -9.21 -10.25 -15.48
C ASP A 77 -7.75 -9.85 -15.28
N VAL A 78 -7.49 -8.58 -14.92
CA VAL A 78 -6.14 -8.09 -14.64
C VAL A 78 -6.05 -7.62 -13.19
N TRP A 79 -5.08 -8.14 -12.45
CA TRP A 79 -4.81 -7.69 -11.09
C TRP A 79 -4.22 -6.28 -11.12
N THR A 80 -4.94 -5.34 -10.49
CA THR A 80 -4.64 -3.91 -10.54
C THR A 80 -4.41 -3.38 -9.14
N PRO A 81 -3.26 -2.73 -8.86
CA PRO A 81 -3.04 -2.15 -7.55
C PRO A 81 -3.99 -0.97 -7.31
N VAL A 82 -4.66 -0.99 -6.16
CA VAL A 82 -5.67 0.02 -5.81
C VAL A 82 -5.39 0.67 -4.45
N GLY A 83 -4.41 0.18 -3.71
CA GLY A 83 -4.06 0.74 -2.42
C GLY A 83 -2.89 0.02 -1.79
N ASP A 84 -2.60 0.38 -0.55
CA ASP A 84 -1.58 -0.27 0.23
C ASP A 84 -2.07 -0.53 1.66
N VAL A 85 -1.45 -1.49 2.33
CA VAL A 85 -1.71 -1.82 3.72
C VAL A 85 -0.43 -2.32 4.37
N CYS A 86 -0.17 -1.87 5.58
CA CYS A 86 0.95 -2.36 6.37
C CYS A 86 0.42 -3.07 7.61
N MET A 87 0.71 -4.36 7.73
CA MET A 87 0.34 -5.13 8.91
C MET A 87 1.43 -5.03 9.95
N TRP A 88 1.15 -4.30 11.00
CA TRP A 88 2.08 -4.08 12.11
C TRP A 88 1.44 -4.58 13.41
N LYS A 89 2.27 -4.85 14.42
CA LYS A 89 1.85 -5.42 15.71
C LYS A 89 0.59 -4.82 16.32
N THR A 90 0.48 -3.49 16.28
CA THR A 90 -0.57 -2.76 17.00
C THR A 90 -1.37 -1.85 16.09
N ASP A 91 -1.08 -1.85 14.79
CA ASP A 91 -1.70 -0.92 13.86
C ASP A 91 -1.87 -1.55 12.48
N LEU A 92 -2.79 -1.00 11.70
CA LEU A 92 -3.09 -1.50 10.35
C LEU A 92 -3.39 -0.31 9.42
N PRO A 93 -2.38 0.53 9.11
CA PRO A 93 -2.61 1.63 8.19
C PRO A 93 -2.96 1.12 6.79
N ILE A 94 -4.07 1.62 6.24
CA ILE A 94 -4.59 1.25 4.92
C ILE A 94 -4.83 2.52 4.12
N THR A 95 -4.38 2.53 2.87
CA THR A 95 -4.64 3.61 1.93
C THR A 95 -5.26 3.02 0.67
N ILE A 96 -6.41 3.56 0.26
CA ILE A 96 -7.11 3.14 -0.96
C ILE A 96 -7.14 4.33 -1.92
N SER A 97 -6.83 4.10 -3.19
CA SER A 97 -6.91 5.14 -4.21
C SER A 97 -8.35 5.59 -4.40
N ARG A 98 -8.55 6.88 -4.70
CA ARG A 98 -9.88 7.52 -4.68
C ARG A 98 -10.94 6.80 -5.54
N PRO A 99 -10.65 6.32 -6.75
CA PRO A 99 -11.68 5.64 -7.55
C PRO A 99 -12.30 4.41 -6.88
N PHE A 100 -11.66 3.90 -5.83
CA PHE A 100 -12.11 2.68 -5.13
C PHE A 100 -12.60 2.94 -3.70
N TRP A 101 -12.86 4.18 -3.37
CA TRP A 101 -13.42 4.54 -2.05
C TRP A 101 -14.86 4.04 -1.86
#